data_e1531111cb0a9d3b92ba3de18492aaf1
#
_entry.id   e1531111cb0a9d3b92ba3de18492aaf1
#
_cell.length_a   1.000
_cell.length_b   1.000
_cell.length_c   1.000
_cell.angle_alpha   90.00
_cell.angle_beta   90.00
_cell.angle_gamma   90.00
#
_symmetry.space_group_name_H-M   'P 1'
#
loop_
_entity.id
_entity.type
_entity.pdbx_description
1 polymer ?
#
loop_
_entity_poly.entity_id
_entity_poly.type
_entity_poly.pdbx_seq_one_letter_code
_entity_poly.pdbx_strand_id
1 'polypeptide(L)'
;MSLQVTRLTDNATLPQRSTPGAAGLDLHSAEGYVVLPGHRVVVSTGIAIKLPPGCYGRIAPRSGLAVKHGLDVLAGVIDQDYTGELKVVLVNTDMRLPFHIKPGYRIAQLVMEMYVHGDIVEVQGPPPPTERGDAGFGSSGLAPAPSAQQYKVTGV
;
A
#
# COMPACT_ATOMS: atom_id res chain seq x y z
N MET A 1 -4.92 16.68 14.32
CA MET A 1 -3.88 16.19 13.40
C MET A 1 -4.28 16.54 11.97
N SER A 2 -3.38 17.08 11.17
CA SER A 2 -3.66 17.42 9.75
C SER A 2 -2.52 16.94 8.86
N LEU A 3 -2.89 16.39 7.69
CA LEU A 3 -1.97 16.16 6.58
C LEU A 3 -1.85 17.48 5.81
N GLN A 4 -0.62 17.99 5.66
CA GLN A 4 -0.37 19.12 4.78
C GLN A 4 0.00 18.59 3.39
N VAL A 5 -0.53 19.22 2.34
CA VAL A 5 -0.30 18.77 0.96
C VAL A 5 0.08 19.98 0.10
N THR A 6 1.16 19.83 -0.65
CA THR A 6 1.63 20.83 -1.63
C THR A 6 1.46 20.28 -3.04
N ARG A 7 0.84 21.03 -3.94
CA ARG A 7 0.86 20.72 -5.36
C ARG A 7 2.22 21.10 -5.94
N LEU A 8 2.84 20.19 -6.66
CA LEU A 8 4.10 20.41 -7.37
C LEU A 8 3.88 20.69 -8.85
N THR A 9 2.69 20.32 -9.35
CA THR A 9 2.29 20.52 -10.75
C THR A 9 0.82 20.96 -10.83
N ASP A 10 0.44 21.62 -11.91
CA ASP A 10 -0.93 22.07 -12.15
C ASP A 10 -1.92 20.91 -12.33
N ASN A 11 -1.42 19.76 -12.82
CA ASN A 11 -2.20 18.54 -13.02
C ASN A 11 -2.43 17.74 -11.75
N ALA A 12 -1.79 18.12 -10.62
CA ALA A 12 -1.93 17.41 -9.37
C ALA A 12 -3.36 17.51 -8.82
N THR A 13 -3.88 16.40 -8.34
CA THR A 13 -5.14 16.32 -7.61
C THR A 13 -4.89 16.07 -6.13
N LEU A 14 -5.51 16.88 -5.25
CA LEU A 14 -5.38 16.68 -3.81
C LEU A 14 -6.00 15.35 -3.38
N PRO A 15 -5.38 14.65 -2.42
CA PRO A 15 -5.93 13.41 -1.87
C PRO A 15 -7.32 13.65 -1.25
N GLN A 16 -8.24 12.73 -1.48
CA GLN A 16 -9.63 12.86 -1.01
C GLN A 16 -10.12 11.56 -0.38
N ARG A 17 -10.95 11.67 0.65
CA ARG A 17 -11.72 10.54 1.15
C ARG A 17 -12.94 10.31 0.27
N SER A 18 -13.17 9.07 -0.14
CA SER A 18 -14.37 8.72 -0.91
C SER A 18 -15.65 8.78 -0.07
N THR A 19 -15.52 8.56 1.25
CA THR A 19 -16.61 8.71 2.23
C THR A 19 -16.04 9.27 3.53
N PRO A 20 -16.87 9.89 4.40
CA PRO A 20 -16.38 10.42 5.69
C PRO A 20 -15.70 9.37 6.58
N GLY A 21 -16.12 8.11 6.52
CA GLY A 21 -15.55 7.00 7.30
C GLY A 21 -14.41 6.26 6.60
N ALA A 22 -14.00 6.65 5.39
CA ALA A 22 -12.90 5.99 4.70
C ALA A 22 -11.57 6.20 5.45
N ALA A 23 -10.80 5.12 5.67
CA ALA A 23 -9.48 5.19 6.28
C ALA A 23 -8.46 5.83 5.33
N GLY A 24 -8.52 5.47 4.05
CA GLY A 24 -7.61 5.94 3.02
C GLY A 24 -8.05 7.24 2.34
N LEU A 25 -7.06 8.00 1.90
CA LEU A 25 -7.21 9.14 1.01
C LEU A 25 -6.84 8.70 -0.40
N ASP A 26 -7.76 8.77 -1.36
CA ASP A 26 -7.47 8.41 -2.75
C ASP A 26 -6.33 9.26 -3.31
N LEU A 27 -5.34 8.60 -3.92
CA LEU A 27 -4.23 9.22 -4.64
C LEU A 27 -4.49 9.12 -6.14
N HIS A 28 -4.20 10.21 -6.84
CA HIS A 28 -4.48 10.37 -8.26
C HIS A 28 -3.18 10.41 -9.06
N SER A 29 -3.21 9.85 -10.26
CA SER A 29 -2.11 10.01 -11.22
C SER A 29 -2.13 11.43 -11.80
N ALA A 30 -0.98 12.10 -11.83
CA ALA A 30 -0.82 13.38 -12.52
C ALA A 30 -0.67 13.21 -14.03
N GLU A 31 -0.28 12.03 -14.50
CA GLU A 31 0.10 11.76 -15.88
C GLU A 31 -0.54 10.47 -16.40
N GLY A 32 -0.37 10.21 -17.70
CA GLY A 32 -0.78 8.97 -18.36
C GLY A 32 0.32 7.92 -18.33
N TYR A 33 -0.05 6.65 -18.02
CA TYR A 33 0.88 5.51 -18.00
C TYR A 33 0.22 4.27 -18.60
N VAL A 34 1.06 3.34 -19.06
CA VAL A 34 0.64 1.98 -19.39
C VAL A 34 1.44 1.00 -18.53
N VAL A 35 0.74 0.21 -17.72
CA VAL A 35 1.35 -0.84 -16.91
C VAL A 35 1.20 -2.15 -17.66
N LEU A 36 2.27 -2.63 -18.26
CA LEU A 36 2.29 -3.88 -19.03
C LEU A 36 2.06 -5.09 -18.10
N PRO A 37 1.57 -6.23 -18.66
CA PRO A 37 1.39 -7.47 -17.91
C PRO A 37 2.68 -7.89 -17.19
N GLY A 38 2.59 -8.19 -15.90
CA GLY A 38 3.71 -8.59 -15.06
C GLY A 38 4.76 -7.49 -14.76
N HIS A 39 4.55 -6.26 -15.23
CA HIS A 39 5.49 -5.16 -15.03
C HIS A 39 5.03 -4.18 -13.95
N ARG A 40 5.96 -3.35 -13.49
CA ARG A 40 5.70 -2.25 -12.55
C ARG A 40 6.04 -0.91 -13.18
N VAL A 41 5.41 0.13 -12.67
CA VAL A 41 5.64 1.52 -13.06
C VAL A 41 5.66 2.42 -11.83
N VAL A 42 6.46 3.47 -11.85
CA VAL A 42 6.44 4.52 -10.85
C VAL A 42 5.56 5.65 -11.37
N VAL A 43 4.43 5.85 -10.71
CA VAL A 43 3.41 6.83 -11.12
C VAL A 43 3.59 8.12 -10.32
N SER A 44 3.70 9.25 -11.03
CA SER A 44 3.72 10.59 -10.45
C SER A 44 2.32 10.98 -9.98
N THR A 45 2.22 11.54 -8.77
CA THR A 45 0.99 12.16 -8.27
C THR A 45 1.01 13.67 -8.35
N GLY A 46 2.17 14.28 -8.59
CA GLY A 46 2.37 15.73 -8.63
C GLY A 46 2.17 16.43 -7.29
N ILE A 47 2.17 15.71 -6.18
CA ILE A 47 2.05 16.29 -4.83
C ILE A 47 3.22 15.91 -3.94
N ALA A 48 3.54 16.79 -2.98
CA ALA A 48 4.34 16.48 -1.81
C ALA A 48 3.46 16.56 -0.56
N ILE A 49 3.80 15.79 0.47
CA ILE A 49 3.03 15.76 1.72
C ILE A 49 3.94 16.00 2.92
N LYS A 50 3.34 16.56 3.99
CA LYS A 50 3.95 16.58 5.31
C LYS A 50 3.02 15.88 6.29
N LEU A 51 3.47 14.77 6.80
CA LEU A 51 2.74 13.95 7.76
C LEU A 51 2.73 14.60 9.16
N PRO A 52 1.67 14.39 9.95
CA PRO A 52 1.66 14.81 11.34
C PRO A 52 2.67 14.01 12.16
N PRO A 53 3.20 14.58 13.26
CA PRO A 53 4.13 13.89 14.15
C PRO A 53 3.57 12.56 14.67
N GLY A 54 4.43 11.54 14.73
CA GLY A 54 4.08 10.19 15.20
C GLY A 54 3.31 9.34 14.20
N CYS A 55 3.20 9.80 12.94
CA CYS A 55 2.58 9.05 11.88
C CYS A 55 3.55 8.83 10.72
N TYR A 56 3.43 7.71 10.04
CA TYR A 56 3.97 7.51 8.70
C TYR A 56 2.82 7.38 7.70
N GLY A 57 3.13 7.52 6.43
CA GLY A 57 2.16 7.30 5.35
C GLY A 57 2.29 5.89 4.79
N ARG A 58 1.18 5.15 4.71
CA ARG A 58 1.16 3.88 3.99
C ARG A 58 0.35 4.02 2.71
N ILE A 59 1.03 3.87 1.57
CA ILE A 59 0.35 3.73 0.28
C ILE A 59 -0.15 2.30 0.17
N ALA A 60 -1.45 2.15 -0.01
CA ALA A 60 -2.11 0.86 -0.13
C ALA A 60 -2.85 0.74 -1.46
N PRO A 61 -3.03 -0.48 -2.00
CA PRO A 61 -3.81 -0.70 -3.19
C PRO A 61 -5.30 -0.38 -2.96
N ARG A 62 -6.01 -0.12 -4.04
CA ARG A 62 -7.46 0.01 -4.03
C ARG A 62 -8.10 -1.33 -4.36
N SER A 63 -9.01 -1.79 -3.51
CA SER A 63 -9.66 -3.11 -3.65
C SER A 63 -10.27 -3.35 -5.02
N GLY A 64 -10.91 -2.34 -5.60
CA GLY A 64 -11.50 -2.44 -6.93
C GLY A 64 -10.48 -2.61 -8.06
N LEU A 65 -9.30 -1.98 -7.95
CA LEU A 65 -8.22 -2.15 -8.92
C LEU A 65 -7.53 -3.51 -8.75
N ALA A 66 -7.33 -3.93 -7.50
CA ALA A 66 -6.75 -5.24 -7.20
C ALA A 66 -7.62 -6.38 -7.76
N VAL A 67 -8.92 -6.39 -7.44
CA VAL A 67 -9.83 -7.47 -7.84
C VAL A 67 -10.10 -7.49 -9.34
N LYS A 68 -10.33 -6.31 -9.96
CA LYS A 68 -10.75 -6.24 -11.37
C LYS A 68 -9.61 -6.23 -12.37
N HIS A 69 -8.44 -5.77 -11.96
CA HIS A 69 -7.32 -5.48 -12.87
C HIS A 69 -5.98 -6.04 -12.37
N GLY A 70 -5.95 -6.75 -11.25
CA GLY A 70 -4.71 -7.31 -10.73
C GLY A 70 -3.66 -6.27 -10.34
N LEU A 71 -4.07 -5.02 -10.06
CA LEU A 71 -3.11 -3.98 -9.66
C LEU A 71 -2.83 -4.02 -8.17
N ASP A 72 -1.54 -3.98 -7.84
CA ASP A 72 -1.06 -3.89 -6.46
C ASP A 72 -0.03 -2.77 -6.31
N VAL A 73 0.29 -2.41 -5.06
CA VAL A 73 1.23 -1.35 -4.69
C VAL A 73 2.47 -1.97 -4.07
N LEU A 74 3.63 -1.55 -4.54
CA LEU A 74 4.93 -1.87 -3.97
C LEU A 74 5.52 -0.66 -3.26
N ALA A 75 6.46 -0.88 -2.28
CA ALA A 75 7.19 0.19 -1.61
C ALA A 75 6.27 1.27 -1.02
N GLY A 76 5.32 0.86 -0.17
CA GLY A 76 4.25 1.72 0.31
C GLY A 76 4.56 2.55 1.56
N VAL A 77 5.75 2.48 2.16
CA VAL A 77 6.10 3.24 3.37
C VAL A 77 6.61 4.63 2.99
N ILE A 78 5.95 5.65 3.51
CA ILE A 78 6.35 7.06 3.37
C ILE A 78 6.73 7.58 4.75
N ASP A 79 8.01 7.87 4.92
CA ASP A 79 8.56 8.34 6.18
C ASP A 79 8.04 9.74 6.55
N GLN A 80 7.98 10.02 7.85
CA GLN A 80 7.47 11.30 8.37
C GLN A 80 8.27 12.50 7.86
N ASP A 81 9.56 12.34 7.64
CA ASP A 81 10.52 13.37 7.19
C ASP A 81 10.73 13.38 5.67
N TYR A 82 10.05 12.51 4.92
CA TYR A 82 10.11 12.54 3.46
C TYR A 82 9.42 13.80 2.92
N THR A 83 10.14 14.59 2.13
CA THR A 83 9.69 15.88 1.58
C THR A 83 9.58 15.89 0.06
N GLY A 84 9.96 14.79 -0.60
CA GLY A 84 9.90 14.68 -2.05
C GLY A 84 8.48 14.47 -2.59
N GLU A 85 8.37 14.35 -3.90
CA GLU A 85 7.11 14.01 -4.55
C GLU A 85 6.61 12.63 -4.11
N LEU A 86 5.35 12.57 -3.69
CA LEU A 86 4.68 11.30 -3.40
C LEU A 86 4.43 10.54 -4.70
N LYS A 87 5.15 9.45 -4.90
CA LYS A 87 5.02 8.57 -6.07
C LYS A 87 4.46 7.22 -5.66
N VAL A 88 3.73 6.59 -6.57
CA VAL A 88 3.13 5.27 -6.36
C VAL A 88 3.80 4.26 -7.26
N VAL A 89 4.37 3.22 -6.67
CA VAL A 89 4.90 2.07 -7.43
C VAL A 89 3.77 1.06 -7.62
N LEU A 90 3.20 1.01 -8.82
CA LEU A 90 2.17 0.05 -9.19
C LEU A 90 2.77 -1.15 -9.92
N VAL A 91 2.27 -2.33 -9.61
CA VAL A 91 2.53 -3.56 -10.34
C VAL A 91 1.23 -4.09 -10.93
N ASN A 92 1.29 -4.56 -12.17
CA ASN A 92 0.21 -5.27 -12.83
C ASN A 92 0.47 -6.78 -12.72
N THR A 93 -0.30 -7.46 -11.88
CA THR A 93 -0.21 -8.92 -11.69
C THR A 93 -1.01 -9.70 -12.74
N ASP A 94 -1.84 -9.03 -13.56
CA ASP A 94 -2.43 -9.66 -14.73
C ASP A 94 -1.32 -10.01 -15.73
N MET A 95 -1.29 -11.24 -16.19
CA MET A 95 -0.26 -11.75 -17.10
C MET A 95 -0.64 -11.59 -18.59
N ARG A 96 -1.80 -11.01 -18.88
CA ARG A 96 -2.36 -10.93 -20.24
C ARG A 96 -2.71 -9.51 -20.68
N LEU A 97 -3.30 -8.71 -19.78
CA LEU A 97 -3.88 -7.42 -20.15
C LEU A 97 -3.05 -6.26 -19.59
N PRO A 98 -2.65 -5.27 -20.42
CA PRO A 98 -2.07 -4.03 -19.93
C PRO A 98 -3.13 -3.19 -19.24
N PHE A 99 -2.73 -2.39 -18.26
CA PHE A 99 -3.59 -1.42 -17.60
C PHE A 99 -3.22 0.01 -18.01
N HIS A 100 -4.19 0.77 -18.53
CA HIS A 100 -4.01 2.14 -18.96
C HIS A 100 -4.46 3.12 -17.87
N ILE A 101 -3.53 3.93 -17.39
CA ILE A 101 -3.77 5.00 -16.43
C ILE A 101 -3.90 6.32 -17.18
N LYS A 102 -4.99 7.04 -16.95
CA LYS A 102 -5.16 8.42 -17.46
C LYS A 102 -4.88 9.41 -16.33
N PRO A 103 -4.46 10.66 -16.66
CA PRO A 103 -4.38 11.73 -15.67
C PRO A 103 -5.69 11.84 -14.88
N GLY A 104 -5.60 12.05 -13.58
CA GLY A 104 -6.73 12.10 -12.66
C GLY A 104 -7.30 10.76 -12.20
N TYR A 105 -6.83 9.61 -12.73
CA TYR A 105 -7.27 8.30 -12.24
C TYR A 105 -6.82 8.08 -10.79
N ARG A 106 -7.74 7.57 -9.98
CA ARG A 106 -7.45 7.12 -8.61
C ARG A 106 -6.72 5.78 -8.66
N ILE A 107 -5.43 5.80 -8.32
CA ILE A 107 -4.50 4.67 -8.54
C ILE A 107 -4.17 3.90 -7.26
N ALA A 108 -4.24 4.55 -6.11
CA ALA A 108 -3.91 4.00 -4.81
C ALA A 108 -4.64 4.78 -3.72
N GLN A 109 -4.37 4.47 -2.46
CA GLN A 109 -4.84 5.23 -1.31
C GLN A 109 -3.72 5.43 -0.29
N LEU A 110 -3.70 6.60 0.34
CA LEU A 110 -2.79 6.94 1.44
C LEU A 110 -3.51 6.75 2.77
N VAL A 111 -2.96 5.92 3.65
CA VAL A 111 -3.42 5.76 5.03
C VAL A 111 -2.36 6.36 5.96
N MET A 112 -2.75 7.20 6.90
CA MET A 112 -1.87 7.68 7.96
C MET A 112 -1.94 6.70 9.13
N GLU A 113 -0.80 6.12 9.50
CA GLU A 113 -0.71 5.13 10.56
C GLU A 113 0.26 5.63 11.64
N MET A 114 -0.10 5.42 12.91
CA MET A 114 0.80 5.71 14.01
C MET A 114 1.87 4.62 14.11
N TYR A 115 3.07 5.03 14.53
CA TYR A 115 4.17 4.10 14.75
C TYR A 115 4.91 4.45 16.04
N VAL A 116 5.61 3.46 16.59
CA VAL A 116 6.48 3.64 17.75
C VAL A 116 7.91 3.82 17.23
N HIS A 117 8.52 4.94 17.60
CA HIS A 117 9.92 5.21 17.32
C HIS A 117 10.73 4.84 18.57
N GLY A 118 11.30 3.63 18.59
CA GLY A 118 12.10 3.14 19.70
C GLY A 118 13.61 3.14 19.40
N ASP A 119 14.42 3.33 20.42
CA ASP A 119 15.86 3.17 20.29
C ASP A 119 16.23 1.71 20.04
N ILE A 120 17.23 1.49 19.21
CA ILE A 120 17.80 0.16 18.97
C ILE A 120 18.92 -0.06 19.98
N VAL A 121 18.76 -1.05 20.83
CA VAL A 121 19.79 -1.44 21.81
C VAL A 121 20.24 -2.87 21.50
N GLU A 122 21.53 -3.02 21.24
CA GLU A 122 22.14 -4.34 21.10
C GLU A 122 22.26 -4.98 22.49
N VAL A 123 21.74 -6.19 22.62
CA VAL A 123 21.87 -7.00 23.83
C VAL A 123 22.67 -8.27 23.52
N GLN A 124 23.40 -8.76 24.52
CA GLN A 124 24.15 -10.03 24.39
C GLN A 124 23.27 -11.23 24.73
N GLY A 125 23.40 -12.28 23.93
CA GLY A 125 22.69 -13.54 24.13
C GLY A 125 21.32 -13.59 23.45
N PRO A 126 20.69 -14.76 23.43
CA PRO A 126 19.38 -14.93 22.84
C PRO A 126 18.30 -14.23 23.69
N PRO A 127 17.16 -13.83 23.06
CA PRO A 127 16.03 -13.30 23.82
C PRO A 127 15.51 -14.35 24.82
N PRO A 128 14.87 -13.92 25.91
CA PRO A 128 14.28 -14.84 26.88
C PRO A 128 13.31 -15.81 26.19
N PRO A 129 13.30 -17.09 26.61
CA PRO A 129 12.38 -18.06 26.04
C PRO A 129 10.93 -17.67 26.29
N THR A 130 10.08 -17.90 25.29
CA THR A 130 8.64 -17.70 25.38
C THR A 130 7.92 -18.99 25.04
N GLU A 131 6.61 -19.09 25.36
CA GLU A 131 5.80 -20.26 24.99
C GLU A 131 5.80 -20.53 23.48
N ARG A 132 5.86 -19.46 22.66
CA ARG A 132 5.95 -19.58 21.21
C ARG A 132 7.34 -19.99 20.73
N GLY A 133 8.40 -19.60 21.42
CA GLY A 133 9.79 -19.81 21.02
C GLY A 133 10.08 -19.30 19.61
N ASP A 134 10.69 -20.14 18.80
CA ASP A 134 11.02 -19.90 17.38
C ASP A 134 9.95 -20.41 16.40
N ALA A 135 8.82 -20.86 16.90
CA ALA A 135 7.71 -21.37 16.08
C ALA A 135 7.13 -20.28 15.17
N GLY A 136 7.30 -20.46 13.87
CA GLY A 136 6.86 -19.56 12.80
C GLY A 136 6.41 -20.33 11.55
N PHE A 137 6.13 -19.63 10.46
CA PHE A 137 5.84 -20.16 9.12
C PHE A 137 4.81 -21.32 9.08
N GLY A 138 3.75 -21.22 9.89
CA GLY A 138 2.68 -22.23 9.90
C GLY A 138 2.93 -23.37 10.91
N SER A 139 3.83 -23.19 11.88
CA SER A 139 4.09 -24.18 12.96
C SER A 139 2.85 -24.53 13.78
N SER A 140 1.82 -23.67 13.80
CA SER A 140 0.50 -23.95 14.40
C SER A 140 -0.35 -24.92 13.57
N GLY A 141 0.11 -25.32 12.38
CA GLY A 141 -0.61 -26.23 11.48
C GLY A 141 -1.84 -25.62 10.83
N LEU A 142 -2.37 -26.33 9.86
CA LEU A 142 -3.70 -26.07 9.34
C LEU A 142 -4.71 -26.86 10.20
N ALA A 143 -5.85 -26.26 10.50
CA ALA A 143 -6.96 -27.01 11.11
C ALA A 143 -7.26 -28.25 10.26
N PRO A 144 -7.54 -29.42 10.86
CA PRO A 144 -7.92 -30.60 10.09
C PRO A 144 -9.11 -30.24 9.20
N ALA A 145 -8.96 -30.49 7.90
CA ALA A 145 -10.04 -30.28 6.96
C ALA A 145 -11.24 -31.14 7.39
N PRO A 146 -12.45 -30.58 7.54
CA PRO A 146 -13.66 -31.38 7.70
C PRO A 146 -13.74 -32.31 6.51
N SER A 147 -14.00 -33.60 6.77
CA SER A 147 -14.17 -34.62 5.73
C SER A 147 -15.16 -34.13 4.67
N ALA A 148 -14.74 -34.10 3.40
CA ALA A 148 -15.54 -33.78 2.21
C ALA A 148 -16.00 -32.32 2.05
N GLN A 149 -15.16 -31.33 2.29
CA GLN A 149 -15.45 -29.97 1.82
C GLN A 149 -15.13 -29.82 0.33
N GLN A 150 -16.15 -29.50 -0.46
CA GLN A 150 -15.98 -29.06 -1.84
C GLN A 150 -15.37 -27.66 -1.84
N TYR A 151 -14.16 -27.54 -2.38
CA TYR A 151 -13.50 -26.24 -2.56
C TYR A 151 -14.13 -25.50 -3.75
N LYS A 152 -14.51 -24.24 -3.54
CA LYS A 152 -14.85 -23.36 -4.65
C LYS A 152 -13.56 -22.90 -5.31
N VAL A 153 -13.33 -23.32 -6.53
CA VAL A 153 -12.27 -22.75 -7.38
C VAL A 153 -12.86 -21.50 -8.02
N THR A 154 -12.46 -20.32 -7.53
CA THR A 154 -12.85 -19.03 -8.10
C THR A 154 -11.58 -18.32 -8.57
N GLY A 155 -11.50 -18.05 -9.88
CA GLY A 155 -10.55 -17.09 -10.43
C GLY A 155 -11.23 -15.73 -10.62
N VAL A 156 -10.55 -14.64 -10.38
CA VAL A 156 -10.95 -13.27 -10.70
C VAL A 156 -10.12 -12.73 -11.84
#